data_23dc4fe4404fa1753704d2929ff07328
#
_entry.id   23dc4fe4404fa1753704d2929ff07328
#
_cell.length_a   1.000
_cell.length_b   1.000
_cell.length_c   1.000
_cell.angle_alpha   90.00
_cell.angle_beta   90.00
_cell.angle_gamma   90.00
#
_symmetry.space_group_name_H-M   'P 1'
#
loop_
_entity.id
_entity.type
_entity.pdbx_description
1 polymer ?
#
loop_
_entity_poly.entity_id
_entity_poly.type
_entity_poly.pdbx_seq_one_letter_code
_entity_poly.pdbx_strand_id
1 'polypeptide(L)'
;TSKAPQKQDASNPKKGLKNFLISAQEKEEWTRLMLAIQKSADAVENLLDDGISPNLRGRESFQGYTPLIFASEIGSLETVKLLIERGARINDSDSEGRTALFHASENGHSKIISLLVKNGANPNAVSVQNRTPLMQATVNQHLEGMEILLKNGANVDHQNHFGLTALMLGAQNGDLDSVKKLLLHGAEINTASKNGFTALFMAVQNGHGKLVSLFARFGGEVNQKEKETLRTPLIVAAMEGHTPVVELLLSLKADPSEYDGSGMIPLQGALRSKQFETAELLIKGGSPVNHQDHRGQNVLHDATVAGNLGLVKMILEKNADSSSKNQRGETPLMLAASEGHLEIAQLLLRSGASRLIKDRFGRTAWMHAIDGGNVELVKLLAKGGYPASEKLIFAASRGHTEAVEIMLNLNADPDSRDERQWNALMWAAKNGHTATVQLLLKTGLDINSMGSKNWTPLMLAAGGG
;
A
#
# COMPACT_ATOMS: atom_id res chain seq x y z
N THR A 1 6.86 5.11 -53.22
CA THR A 1 8.21 4.73 -53.69
C THR A 1 8.94 4.10 -52.52
N SER A 2 8.87 2.78 -52.51
CA SER A 2 9.53 1.88 -51.56
C SER A 2 11.03 1.79 -51.91
N LYS A 3 11.90 2.06 -50.93
CA LYS A 3 13.31 1.64 -51.01
C LYS A 3 13.43 0.27 -50.35
N ALA A 4 13.90 -0.70 -51.11
CA ALA A 4 14.25 -2.05 -50.68
C ALA A 4 15.42 -2.04 -49.67
N PRO A 5 15.51 -3.01 -48.75
CA PRO A 5 16.65 -3.13 -47.83
C PRO A 5 17.88 -3.59 -48.63
N GLN A 6 18.99 -2.86 -48.43
CA GLN A 6 20.30 -3.24 -48.94
C GLN A 6 20.71 -4.62 -48.41
N LYS A 7 21.09 -5.49 -49.33
CA LYS A 7 21.71 -6.79 -49.07
C LYS A 7 22.95 -6.60 -48.19
N GLN A 8 22.95 -7.18 -46.99
CA GLN A 8 24.19 -7.40 -46.24
C GLN A 8 25.11 -8.31 -47.04
N ASP A 9 26.33 -7.84 -47.21
CA ASP A 9 27.42 -8.44 -47.93
C ASP A 9 27.83 -9.78 -47.29
N ALA A 10 27.35 -10.87 -47.85
CA ALA A 10 27.73 -12.23 -47.49
C ALA A 10 29.06 -12.59 -48.17
N SER A 11 30.15 -11.90 -47.78
CA SER A 11 31.48 -12.11 -48.40
C SER A 11 32.54 -12.32 -47.32
N ASN A 12 32.85 -13.52 -47.11
CA ASN A 12 34.12 -14.16 -46.75
C ASN A 12 33.96 -15.21 -45.63
N PRO A 13 33.75 -16.51 -45.96
CA PRO A 13 33.64 -17.56 -44.97
C PRO A 13 34.93 -17.71 -44.11
N LYS A 14 36.09 -17.29 -44.61
CA LYS A 14 37.34 -17.26 -43.84
C LYS A 14 37.36 -16.19 -42.75
N LYS A 15 36.69 -15.05 -42.96
CA LYS A 15 36.57 -13.95 -41.97
C LYS A 15 35.62 -14.36 -40.84
N GLY A 16 34.50 -15.04 -41.15
CA GLY A 16 33.57 -15.59 -40.17
C GLY A 16 34.17 -16.69 -39.31
N LEU A 17 34.93 -17.61 -39.94
CA LEU A 17 35.60 -18.69 -39.23
C LEU A 17 36.71 -18.17 -38.30
N LYS A 18 37.51 -17.18 -38.75
CA LYS A 18 38.54 -16.53 -37.94
C LYS A 18 37.94 -15.81 -36.73
N ASN A 19 36.84 -15.08 -36.90
CA ASN A 19 36.14 -14.40 -35.80
C ASN A 19 35.50 -15.40 -34.83
N PHE A 20 34.99 -16.56 -35.32
CA PHE A 20 34.46 -17.64 -34.50
C PHE A 20 35.55 -18.31 -33.67
N LEU A 21 36.72 -18.64 -34.29
CA LEU A 21 37.87 -19.25 -33.60
C LEU A 21 38.46 -18.31 -32.54
N ILE A 22 38.61 -17.01 -32.85
CA ILE A 22 39.06 -16.00 -31.88
C ILE A 22 38.09 -15.94 -30.71
N SER A 23 36.76 -15.93 -30.95
CA SER A 23 35.75 -15.89 -29.90
C SER A 23 35.75 -17.18 -29.01
N ALA A 24 36.05 -18.32 -29.57
CA ALA A 24 36.16 -19.60 -28.82
C ALA A 24 37.41 -19.61 -27.92
N GLN A 25 38.55 -19.15 -28.44
CA GLN A 25 39.78 -19.02 -27.67
C GLN A 25 39.63 -18.00 -26.53
N GLU A 26 39.11 -16.83 -26.79
CA GLU A 26 38.82 -15.81 -25.75
C GLU A 26 37.90 -16.34 -24.64
N LYS A 27 36.93 -17.18 -24.99
CA LYS A 27 36.00 -17.79 -24.02
C LYS A 27 36.74 -18.81 -23.13
N GLU A 28 37.65 -19.60 -23.71
CA GLU A 28 38.47 -20.57 -22.98
C GLU A 28 39.43 -19.85 -22.03
N GLU A 29 40.16 -18.86 -22.54
CA GLU A 29 41.10 -18.03 -21.77
C GLU A 29 40.41 -17.34 -20.63
N TRP A 30 39.21 -16.75 -20.87
CA TRP A 30 38.39 -16.12 -19.83
C TRP A 30 38.00 -17.13 -18.75
N THR A 31 37.54 -18.34 -19.14
CA THR A 31 37.13 -19.37 -18.19
C THR A 31 38.33 -19.85 -17.33
N ARG A 32 39.49 -20.04 -17.95
CA ARG A 32 40.73 -20.42 -17.24
C ARG A 32 41.13 -19.36 -16.22
N LEU A 33 41.03 -18.06 -16.60
CA LEU A 33 41.38 -16.96 -15.71
C LEU A 33 40.38 -16.84 -14.54
N MET A 34 39.09 -17.03 -14.77
CA MET A 34 38.08 -17.02 -13.70
C MET A 34 38.29 -18.16 -12.69
N LEU A 35 38.63 -19.35 -13.16
CA LEU A 35 38.97 -20.49 -12.30
C LEU A 35 40.28 -20.24 -11.51
N ALA A 36 41.25 -19.58 -12.12
CA ALA A 36 42.49 -19.18 -11.44
C ALA A 36 42.24 -18.16 -10.34
N ILE A 37 41.36 -17.18 -10.59
CA ILE A 37 40.95 -16.15 -9.59
C ILE A 37 40.32 -16.81 -8.36
N GLN A 38 39.51 -17.85 -8.54
CA GLN A 38 38.94 -18.59 -7.41
C GLN A 38 39.97 -19.40 -6.64
N LYS A 39 41.10 -19.76 -7.26
CA LYS A 39 42.13 -20.62 -6.68
C LYS A 39 43.16 -19.83 -5.88
N SER A 40 43.89 -18.91 -6.52
CA SER A 40 44.91 -18.08 -5.88
C SER A 40 45.43 -16.97 -6.82
N ALA A 41 46.07 -15.95 -6.24
CA ALA A 41 46.74 -14.91 -7.01
C ALA A 41 47.90 -15.45 -7.86
N ASP A 42 48.69 -16.41 -7.35
CA ASP A 42 49.80 -17.04 -8.09
C ASP A 42 49.31 -17.78 -9.36
N ALA A 43 48.14 -18.44 -9.27
CA ALA A 43 47.55 -19.09 -10.44
C ALA A 43 47.13 -18.05 -11.51
N VAL A 44 46.69 -16.88 -11.09
CA VAL A 44 46.36 -15.75 -11.98
C VAL A 44 47.64 -15.18 -12.59
N GLU A 45 48.68 -14.98 -11.80
CA GLU A 45 49.98 -14.46 -12.23
C GLU A 45 50.58 -15.29 -13.36
N ASN A 46 50.61 -16.60 -13.18
CA ASN A 46 51.10 -17.53 -14.21
C ASN A 46 50.36 -17.35 -15.55
N LEU A 47 49.01 -17.22 -15.52
CA LEU A 47 48.24 -17.04 -16.73
C LEU A 47 48.45 -15.68 -17.41
N LEU A 48 48.68 -14.63 -16.60
CA LEU A 48 49.00 -13.29 -17.11
C LEU A 48 50.41 -13.26 -17.72
N ASP A 49 51.38 -13.99 -17.13
CA ASP A 49 52.73 -14.16 -17.65
C ASP A 49 52.74 -14.97 -18.96
N ASP A 50 51.82 -15.94 -19.13
CA ASP A 50 51.57 -16.66 -20.38
C ASP A 50 50.90 -15.76 -21.47
N GLY A 51 50.65 -14.48 -21.19
CA GLY A 51 50.16 -13.52 -22.14
C GLY A 51 48.61 -13.37 -22.19
N ILE A 52 47.89 -14.00 -21.25
CA ILE A 52 46.44 -13.81 -21.16
C ILE A 52 46.12 -12.36 -20.71
N SER A 53 45.23 -11.70 -21.42
CA SER A 53 44.89 -10.31 -21.11
C SER A 53 44.12 -10.15 -19.78
N PRO A 54 44.52 -9.23 -18.89
CA PRO A 54 43.74 -8.91 -17.69
C PRO A 54 42.41 -8.23 -17.96
N ASN A 55 42.14 -7.86 -19.23
CA ASN A 55 40.93 -7.13 -19.68
C ASN A 55 39.99 -8.00 -20.51
N LEU A 56 40.08 -9.32 -20.43
CA LEU A 56 39.12 -10.21 -21.07
C LEU A 56 37.72 -9.96 -20.57
N ARG A 57 36.72 -10.09 -21.46
CA ARG A 57 35.30 -9.93 -21.10
C ARG A 57 34.55 -11.24 -21.25
N GLY A 58 33.82 -11.62 -20.23
CA GLY A 58 32.83 -12.69 -20.30
C GLY A 58 31.71 -12.34 -21.26
N ARG A 59 31.38 -13.23 -22.20
CA ARG A 59 30.29 -13.07 -23.17
C ARG A 59 29.05 -13.84 -22.72
N GLU A 60 27.88 -13.44 -23.22
CA GLU A 60 26.57 -14.12 -23.01
C GLU A 60 26.26 -14.45 -21.55
N SER A 61 26.48 -15.71 -21.12
CA SER A 61 26.16 -16.20 -19.77
C SER A 61 26.98 -15.57 -18.64
N PHE A 62 28.05 -14.83 -18.94
CA PHE A 62 28.93 -14.20 -17.96
C PHE A 62 28.75 -12.67 -17.86
N GLN A 63 27.65 -12.15 -18.38
CA GLN A 63 27.20 -10.77 -18.17
C GLN A 63 28.26 -9.67 -18.38
N GLY A 64 29.26 -9.89 -19.25
CA GLY A 64 30.29 -8.89 -19.53
C GLY A 64 31.34 -8.71 -18.40
N TYR A 65 31.43 -9.63 -17.47
CA TYR A 65 32.40 -9.58 -16.36
C TYR A 65 33.84 -9.50 -16.86
N THR A 66 34.63 -8.64 -16.22
CA THR A 66 36.09 -8.65 -16.36
C THR A 66 36.74 -9.41 -15.20
N PRO A 67 38.01 -9.84 -15.33
CA PRO A 67 38.77 -10.47 -14.22
C PRO A 67 38.77 -9.58 -12.97
N LEU A 68 38.89 -8.26 -13.13
CA LEU A 68 38.90 -7.29 -12.02
C LEU A 68 37.55 -7.24 -11.33
N ILE A 69 36.43 -7.25 -12.08
CA ILE A 69 35.07 -7.27 -11.52
C ILE A 69 34.91 -8.54 -10.68
N PHE A 70 35.23 -9.70 -11.24
CA PHE A 70 35.04 -10.98 -10.56
C PHE A 70 35.92 -11.11 -9.30
N ALA A 71 37.21 -10.71 -9.38
CA ALA A 71 38.09 -10.71 -8.22
C ALA A 71 37.60 -9.77 -7.11
N SER A 72 36.99 -8.64 -7.50
CA SER A 72 36.41 -7.65 -6.57
C SER A 72 35.13 -8.13 -5.93
N GLU A 73 34.30 -8.90 -6.67
CA GLU A 73 33.08 -9.51 -6.16
C GLU A 73 33.35 -10.58 -5.10
N ILE A 74 34.31 -11.48 -5.36
CA ILE A 74 34.66 -12.57 -4.42
C ILE A 74 35.58 -12.13 -3.28
N GLY A 75 36.09 -10.89 -3.30
CA GLY A 75 36.91 -10.34 -2.24
C GLY A 75 38.39 -10.75 -2.29
N SER A 76 38.95 -11.17 -3.44
CA SER A 76 40.34 -11.56 -3.58
C SER A 76 41.28 -10.35 -3.69
N LEU A 77 41.69 -9.79 -2.55
CA LEU A 77 42.49 -8.56 -2.49
C LEU A 77 43.80 -8.68 -3.27
N GLU A 78 44.55 -9.79 -3.08
CA GLU A 78 45.84 -9.96 -3.75
C GLU A 78 45.68 -10.07 -5.26
N THR A 79 44.64 -10.78 -5.72
CA THR A 79 44.31 -10.85 -7.16
C THR A 79 43.91 -9.50 -7.74
N VAL A 80 43.10 -8.69 -7.01
CA VAL A 80 42.74 -7.32 -7.43
C VAL A 80 43.99 -6.47 -7.56
N LYS A 81 44.94 -6.56 -6.61
CA LYS A 81 46.19 -5.82 -6.63
C LYS A 81 47.04 -6.24 -7.87
N LEU A 82 47.22 -7.51 -8.07
CA LEU A 82 47.94 -8.07 -9.22
C LEU A 82 47.33 -7.63 -10.56
N LEU A 83 46.02 -7.74 -10.69
CA LEU A 83 45.32 -7.32 -11.93
C LEU A 83 45.52 -5.84 -12.24
N ILE A 84 45.46 -4.97 -11.22
CA ILE A 84 45.74 -3.53 -11.39
C ILE A 84 47.18 -3.29 -11.82
N GLU A 85 48.18 -3.96 -11.19
CA GLU A 85 49.59 -3.86 -11.54
C GLU A 85 49.87 -4.36 -12.96
N ARG A 86 49.07 -5.30 -13.47
CA ARG A 86 49.15 -5.83 -14.83
C ARG A 86 48.28 -5.07 -15.83
N GLY A 87 47.77 -3.89 -15.49
CA GLY A 87 47.07 -2.99 -16.40
C GLY A 87 45.57 -3.30 -16.62
N ALA A 88 44.88 -3.86 -15.61
CA ALA A 88 43.45 -4.03 -15.66
C ALA A 88 42.75 -2.64 -15.71
N ARG A 89 41.74 -2.51 -16.55
CA ARG A 89 40.95 -1.28 -16.71
C ARG A 89 39.99 -1.16 -15.55
N ILE A 90 40.28 -0.23 -14.64
CA ILE A 90 39.61 -0.08 -13.34
C ILE A 90 38.13 0.25 -13.47
N ASN A 91 37.76 1.05 -14.47
CA ASN A 91 36.39 1.55 -14.66
C ASN A 91 35.59 0.77 -15.72
N ASP A 92 36.11 -0.36 -16.21
CA ASP A 92 35.32 -1.23 -17.04
C ASP A 92 34.12 -1.77 -16.23
N SER A 93 32.96 -1.88 -16.91
CA SER A 93 31.73 -2.34 -16.29
C SER A 93 31.20 -3.62 -16.94
N ASP A 94 30.40 -4.37 -16.23
CA ASP A 94 29.63 -5.50 -16.75
C ASP A 94 28.46 -5.02 -17.64
N SER A 95 27.62 -5.95 -18.10
CA SER A 95 26.45 -5.66 -18.94
C SER A 95 25.37 -4.83 -18.21
N GLU A 96 25.38 -4.85 -16.86
CA GLU A 96 24.49 -4.05 -16.03
C GLU A 96 25.11 -2.70 -15.66
N GLY A 97 26.25 -2.31 -16.25
CA GLY A 97 26.97 -1.08 -15.96
C GLY A 97 27.71 -1.07 -14.62
N ARG A 98 27.81 -2.22 -13.94
CA ARG A 98 28.44 -2.33 -12.63
C ARG A 98 29.94 -2.49 -12.75
N THR A 99 30.70 -1.66 -12.09
CA THR A 99 32.18 -1.67 -12.05
C THR A 99 32.70 -2.59 -10.95
N ALA A 100 34.01 -2.86 -10.93
CA ALA A 100 34.68 -3.57 -9.83
C ALA A 100 34.41 -2.89 -8.48
N LEU A 101 34.41 -1.55 -8.44
CA LEU A 101 34.08 -0.77 -7.23
C LEU A 101 32.63 -0.98 -6.78
N PHE A 102 31.69 -1.10 -7.72
CA PHE A 102 30.30 -1.41 -7.40
C PHE A 102 30.18 -2.78 -6.70
N HIS A 103 30.76 -3.84 -7.27
CA HIS A 103 30.73 -5.19 -6.71
C HIS A 103 31.47 -5.29 -5.36
N ALA A 104 32.63 -4.64 -5.22
CA ALA A 104 33.32 -4.57 -3.94
C ALA A 104 32.48 -3.87 -2.87
N SER A 105 31.72 -2.84 -3.26
CA SER A 105 30.84 -2.09 -2.35
C SER A 105 29.59 -2.90 -1.96
N GLU A 106 29.05 -3.67 -2.90
CA GLU A 106 27.92 -4.58 -2.68
C GLU A 106 28.26 -5.68 -1.66
N ASN A 107 29.48 -6.22 -1.72
CA ASN A 107 29.94 -7.34 -0.90
C ASN A 107 30.74 -6.89 0.35
N GLY A 108 30.93 -5.60 0.57
CA GLY A 108 31.58 -5.06 1.77
C GLY A 108 33.10 -5.23 1.84
N HIS A 109 33.75 -5.40 0.69
CA HIS A 109 35.22 -5.60 0.61
C HIS A 109 35.96 -4.28 0.76
N SER A 110 35.98 -3.66 1.96
CA SER A 110 36.48 -2.32 2.23
C SER A 110 37.95 -2.13 1.83
N LYS A 111 38.81 -3.13 2.00
CA LYS A 111 40.21 -3.04 1.54
C LYS A 111 40.31 -2.93 0.02
N ILE A 112 39.45 -3.65 -0.72
CA ILE A 112 39.37 -3.60 -2.18
C ILE A 112 38.79 -2.25 -2.62
N ILE A 113 37.75 -1.75 -1.97
CA ILE A 113 37.18 -0.40 -2.20
C ILE A 113 38.30 0.64 -2.08
N SER A 114 39.08 0.59 -0.99
CA SER A 114 40.21 1.52 -0.77
C SER A 114 41.27 1.42 -1.87
N LEU A 115 41.61 0.21 -2.27
CA LEU A 115 42.59 -0.04 -3.33
C LEU A 115 42.13 0.48 -4.69
N LEU A 116 40.89 0.17 -5.07
CA LEU A 116 40.30 0.61 -6.33
C LEU A 116 40.23 2.14 -6.43
N VAL A 117 39.73 2.81 -5.39
CA VAL A 117 39.62 4.27 -5.37
C VAL A 117 41.00 4.95 -5.45
N LYS A 118 42.01 4.44 -4.73
CA LYS A 118 43.40 4.95 -4.81
C LYS A 118 43.98 4.84 -6.22
N ASN A 119 43.53 3.84 -7.00
CA ASN A 119 43.98 3.63 -8.38
C ASN A 119 43.04 4.26 -9.43
N GLY A 120 42.12 5.17 -9.04
CA GLY A 120 41.31 5.95 -9.97
C GLY A 120 39.97 5.33 -10.34
N ALA A 121 39.44 4.40 -9.52
CA ALA A 121 38.05 3.98 -9.67
C ALA A 121 37.09 5.16 -9.44
N ASN A 122 36.12 5.32 -10.32
CA ASN A 122 35.12 6.38 -10.19
C ASN A 122 34.07 6.02 -9.11
N PRO A 123 34.02 6.71 -7.96
CA PRO A 123 33.06 6.42 -6.89
C PRO A 123 31.61 6.75 -7.27
N ASN A 124 31.42 7.46 -8.39
CA ASN A 124 30.13 7.87 -8.92
C ASN A 124 29.73 7.11 -10.19
N ALA A 125 30.43 6.01 -10.51
CA ALA A 125 29.99 5.12 -11.59
C ALA A 125 28.60 4.56 -11.30
N VAL A 126 27.76 4.43 -12.33
CA VAL A 126 26.37 4.01 -12.18
C VAL A 126 26.05 2.75 -12.95
N SER A 127 25.23 1.91 -12.38
CA SER A 127 24.63 0.76 -13.07
C SER A 127 23.53 1.23 -14.06
N VAL A 128 23.00 0.30 -14.87
CA VAL A 128 21.83 0.56 -15.75
C VAL A 128 20.59 1.04 -14.97
N GLN A 129 20.50 0.76 -13.67
CA GLN A 129 19.43 1.28 -12.80
C GLN A 129 19.78 2.64 -12.18
N ASN A 130 20.87 3.26 -12.61
CA ASN A 130 21.42 4.50 -12.06
C ASN A 130 21.76 4.38 -10.56
N ARG A 131 22.21 3.20 -10.09
CA ARG A 131 22.69 2.96 -8.72
C ARG A 131 24.19 3.19 -8.62
N THR A 132 24.63 3.83 -7.55
CA THR A 132 26.05 4.06 -7.25
C THR A 132 26.62 2.99 -6.29
N PRO A 133 27.97 2.85 -6.20
CA PRO A 133 28.62 2.03 -5.18
C PRO A 133 28.18 2.41 -3.75
N LEU A 134 28.02 3.73 -3.45
CA LEU A 134 27.56 4.19 -2.16
C LEU A 134 26.16 3.68 -1.81
N MET A 135 25.22 3.74 -2.77
CA MET A 135 23.88 3.20 -2.57
C MET A 135 23.93 1.71 -2.24
N GLN A 136 24.77 0.96 -2.92
CA GLN A 136 24.90 -0.48 -2.72
C GLN A 136 25.50 -0.81 -1.35
N ALA A 137 26.57 -0.11 -0.95
CA ALA A 137 27.15 -0.23 0.38
C ALA A 137 26.14 0.13 1.49
N THR A 138 25.26 1.13 1.23
CA THR A 138 24.20 1.51 2.18
C THR A 138 23.15 0.43 2.33
N VAL A 139 22.65 -0.13 1.22
CA VAL A 139 21.63 -1.20 1.25
C VAL A 139 22.12 -2.42 2.04
N ASN A 140 23.41 -2.75 1.90
CA ASN A 140 24.03 -3.90 2.55
C ASN A 140 24.70 -3.55 3.90
N GLN A 141 24.58 -2.32 4.39
CA GLN A 141 25.08 -1.87 5.70
C GLN A 141 26.61 -1.96 5.87
N HIS A 142 27.35 -1.78 4.79
CA HIS A 142 28.81 -1.86 4.77
C HIS A 142 29.44 -0.51 5.19
N LEU A 143 29.37 -0.18 6.48
CA LEU A 143 29.74 1.13 7.04
C LEU A 143 31.16 1.59 6.72
N GLU A 144 32.14 0.67 6.71
CA GLU A 144 33.53 1.00 6.38
C GLU A 144 33.69 1.33 4.89
N GLY A 145 33.03 0.56 4.02
CA GLY A 145 32.96 0.84 2.58
C GLY A 145 32.34 2.19 2.27
N MET A 146 31.22 2.50 2.93
CA MET A 146 30.56 3.82 2.82
C MET A 146 31.50 4.96 3.20
N GLU A 147 32.22 4.83 4.32
CA GLU A 147 33.17 5.86 4.79
C GLU A 147 34.28 6.11 3.77
N ILE A 148 34.83 5.04 3.19
CA ILE A 148 35.87 5.15 2.16
C ILE A 148 35.33 5.86 0.92
N LEU A 149 34.13 5.48 0.46
CA LEU A 149 33.50 6.08 -0.70
C LEU A 149 33.21 7.56 -0.50
N LEU A 150 32.60 7.95 0.63
CA LEU A 150 32.26 9.32 0.97
C LEU A 150 33.51 10.21 1.06
N LYS A 151 34.58 9.76 1.71
CA LYS A 151 35.86 10.48 1.79
C LYS A 151 36.54 10.67 0.44
N ASN A 152 36.21 9.83 -0.53
CA ASN A 152 36.79 9.89 -1.88
C ASN A 152 35.83 10.45 -2.94
N GLY A 153 34.85 11.26 -2.52
CA GLY A 153 34.02 12.06 -3.43
C GLY A 153 32.81 11.33 -4.01
N ALA A 154 32.32 10.28 -3.33
CA ALA A 154 31.02 9.73 -3.68
C ALA A 154 29.93 10.79 -3.45
N ASN A 155 29.08 11.00 -4.46
CA ASN A 155 27.95 11.91 -4.37
C ASN A 155 26.88 11.32 -3.43
N VAL A 156 26.74 11.93 -2.25
CA VAL A 156 25.81 11.46 -1.20
C VAL A 156 24.36 11.58 -1.61
N ASP A 157 24.01 12.54 -2.48
CA ASP A 157 22.65 12.85 -2.92
C ASP A 157 22.32 12.35 -4.32
N HIS A 158 23.16 11.47 -4.87
CA HIS A 158 22.85 10.85 -6.16
C HIS A 158 21.49 10.14 -6.10
N GLN A 159 20.66 10.34 -7.13
CA GLN A 159 19.35 9.71 -7.24
C GLN A 159 19.36 8.62 -8.30
N ASN A 160 18.88 7.43 -7.96
CA ASN A 160 18.67 6.34 -8.92
C ASN A 160 17.48 6.61 -9.86
N HIS A 161 17.13 5.65 -10.73
CA HIS A 161 16.01 5.82 -11.67
C HIS A 161 14.64 6.05 -11.02
N PHE A 162 14.47 5.69 -9.74
CA PHE A 162 13.25 5.97 -8.96
C PHE A 162 13.33 7.29 -8.20
N GLY A 163 14.45 8.02 -8.31
CA GLY A 163 14.72 9.21 -7.52
C GLY A 163 15.12 8.92 -6.08
N LEU A 164 15.50 7.68 -5.76
CA LEU A 164 15.92 7.30 -4.41
C LEU A 164 17.40 7.66 -4.19
N THR A 165 17.70 8.28 -3.04
CA THR A 165 19.06 8.55 -2.56
C THR A 165 19.55 7.40 -1.65
N ALA A 166 20.86 7.37 -1.34
CA ALA A 166 21.42 6.48 -0.33
C ALA A 166 20.73 6.66 1.04
N LEU A 167 20.42 7.91 1.43
CA LEU A 167 19.71 8.23 2.66
C LEU A 167 18.32 7.58 2.73
N MET A 168 17.56 7.63 1.63
CA MET A 168 16.24 6.99 1.54
C MET A 168 16.33 5.46 1.65
N LEU A 169 17.32 4.85 1.01
CA LEU A 169 17.53 3.40 1.06
C LEU A 169 17.91 2.94 2.48
N GLY A 170 18.79 3.68 3.16
CA GLY A 170 19.12 3.44 4.58
C GLY A 170 17.91 3.63 5.51
N ALA A 171 17.08 4.64 5.23
CA ALA A 171 15.85 4.90 5.97
C ALA A 171 14.81 3.78 5.80
N GLN A 172 14.65 3.25 4.60
CA GLN A 172 13.76 2.12 4.30
C GLN A 172 14.16 0.86 5.06
N ASN A 173 15.46 0.60 5.18
CA ASN A 173 16.01 -0.57 5.88
C ASN A 173 16.05 -0.41 7.41
N GLY A 174 15.79 0.79 7.94
CA GLY A 174 15.91 1.05 9.38
C GLY A 174 17.35 1.17 9.89
N ASP A 175 18.33 1.32 8.99
CA ASP A 175 19.74 1.33 9.33
C ASP A 175 20.19 2.68 9.88
N LEU A 176 20.18 2.76 11.21
CA LEU A 176 20.51 4.00 11.94
C LEU A 176 21.96 4.46 11.73
N ASP A 177 22.92 3.53 11.63
CA ASP A 177 24.33 3.88 11.55
C ASP A 177 24.72 4.34 10.15
N SER A 178 24.21 3.69 9.09
CA SER A 178 24.35 4.19 7.72
C SER A 178 23.72 5.57 7.55
N VAL A 179 22.49 5.75 8.06
CA VAL A 179 21.78 7.04 7.99
C VAL A 179 22.56 8.15 8.70
N LYS A 180 23.06 7.91 9.93
CA LYS A 180 23.91 8.87 10.65
C LYS A 180 25.15 9.27 9.84
N LYS A 181 25.81 8.26 9.25
CA LYS A 181 27.00 8.47 8.43
C LYS A 181 26.71 9.36 7.23
N LEU A 182 25.63 9.11 6.51
CA LEU A 182 25.21 9.91 5.36
C LEU A 182 24.89 11.35 5.75
N LEU A 183 24.16 11.56 6.87
CA LEU A 183 23.84 12.90 7.38
C LEU A 183 25.09 13.66 7.81
N LEU A 184 26.08 13.00 8.43
CA LEU A 184 27.36 13.60 8.79
C LEU A 184 28.20 14.04 7.58
N HIS A 185 27.97 13.42 6.40
CA HIS A 185 28.60 13.80 5.14
C HIS A 185 27.71 14.71 4.29
N GLY A 186 26.69 15.33 4.90
CA GLY A 186 25.89 16.39 4.26
C GLY A 186 24.77 15.90 3.38
N ALA A 187 24.23 14.68 3.58
CA ALA A 187 23.06 14.22 2.83
C ALA A 187 21.86 15.14 3.02
N GLU A 188 21.23 15.54 1.91
CA GLU A 188 20.06 16.41 1.88
C GLU A 188 18.81 15.65 2.38
N ILE A 189 18.28 16.11 3.53
CA ILE A 189 17.27 15.37 4.30
C ILE A 189 15.89 15.35 3.66
N ASN A 190 15.50 16.43 2.97
CA ASN A 190 14.17 16.62 2.38
C ASN A 190 14.14 16.33 0.86
N THR A 191 15.21 15.79 0.31
CA THR A 191 15.18 15.29 -1.07
C THR A 191 14.02 14.32 -1.23
N ALA A 192 13.24 14.51 -2.30
CA ALA A 192 12.10 13.66 -2.60
C ALA A 192 12.38 12.75 -3.81
N SER A 193 11.94 11.52 -3.73
CA SER A 193 11.91 10.58 -4.85
C SER A 193 10.96 11.05 -5.95
N LYS A 194 10.92 10.35 -7.09
CA LYS A 194 9.97 10.68 -8.17
C LYS A 194 8.53 10.69 -7.71
N ASN A 195 8.17 9.80 -6.79
CA ASN A 195 6.82 9.71 -6.20
C ASN A 195 6.62 10.63 -4.98
N GLY A 196 7.60 11.46 -4.65
CA GLY A 196 7.49 12.40 -3.53
C GLY A 196 7.85 11.85 -2.16
N PHE A 197 8.36 10.62 -2.06
CA PHE A 197 8.82 10.05 -0.78
C PHE A 197 10.14 10.66 -0.33
N THR A 198 10.19 11.11 0.93
CA THR A 198 11.43 11.52 1.60
C THR A 198 11.99 10.38 2.45
N ALA A 199 13.23 10.55 2.96
CA ALA A 199 13.82 9.58 3.90
C ALA A 199 12.97 9.44 5.18
N LEU A 200 12.42 10.55 5.70
CA LEU A 200 11.50 10.54 6.84
C LEU A 200 10.24 9.74 6.53
N PHE A 201 9.63 9.97 5.35
CA PHE A 201 8.44 9.24 4.93
C PHE A 201 8.68 7.72 4.89
N MET A 202 9.82 7.29 4.33
CA MET A 202 10.18 5.87 4.26
C MET A 202 10.41 5.25 5.64
N ALA A 203 11.06 5.99 6.55
CA ALA A 203 11.24 5.54 7.94
C ALA A 203 9.89 5.39 8.66
N VAL A 204 8.95 6.31 8.42
CA VAL A 204 7.59 6.25 8.97
C VAL A 204 6.82 5.05 8.41
N GLN A 205 6.85 4.85 7.11
CA GLN A 205 6.15 3.74 6.44
C GLN A 205 6.58 2.36 6.98
N ASN A 206 7.86 2.24 7.37
CA ASN A 206 8.42 0.99 7.90
C ASN A 206 8.49 0.95 9.44
N GLY A 207 7.90 1.92 10.14
CA GLY A 207 7.83 1.93 11.61
C GLY A 207 9.15 2.23 12.34
N HIS A 208 10.13 2.82 11.66
CA HIS A 208 11.47 3.06 12.21
C HIS A 208 11.54 4.34 13.08
N GLY A 209 10.89 4.36 14.23
CA GLY A 209 10.74 5.52 15.09
C GLY A 209 12.05 6.21 15.49
N LYS A 210 13.16 5.47 15.68
CA LYS A 210 14.49 6.06 15.96
C LYS A 210 14.98 6.93 14.80
N LEU A 211 14.75 6.50 13.57
CA LEU A 211 15.09 7.27 12.37
C LEU A 211 14.18 8.49 12.21
N VAL A 212 12.88 8.34 12.45
CA VAL A 212 11.92 9.46 12.42
C VAL A 212 12.38 10.56 13.40
N SER A 213 12.74 10.17 14.63
CA SER A 213 13.28 11.12 15.64
C SER A 213 14.59 11.78 15.18
N LEU A 214 15.48 11.03 14.55
CA LEU A 214 16.72 11.54 14.00
C LEU A 214 16.46 12.54 12.87
N PHE A 215 15.64 12.18 11.90
CA PHE A 215 15.31 13.05 10.76
C PHE A 215 14.65 14.36 11.21
N ALA A 216 13.70 14.30 12.16
CA ALA A 216 13.09 15.50 12.70
C ALA A 216 14.10 16.47 13.33
N ARG A 217 15.12 15.94 14.04
CA ARG A 217 16.23 16.77 14.62
C ARG A 217 17.09 17.45 13.55
N PHE A 218 17.22 16.83 12.38
CA PHE A 218 17.96 17.38 11.24
C PHE A 218 17.11 18.24 10.30
N GLY A 219 15.85 18.57 10.67
CA GLY A 219 14.97 19.44 9.88
C GLY A 219 14.16 18.70 8.82
N GLY A 220 13.90 17.41 9.01
CA GLY A 220 13.02 16.63 8.15
C GLY A 220 11.57 17.10 8.24
N GLU A 221 10.93 17.28 7.10
CA GLU A 221 9.56 17.76 6.98
C GLU A 221 8.55 16.66 7.32
N VAL A 222 7.87 16.79 8.48
CA VAL A 222 6.95 15.78 9.03
C VAL A 222 5.57 15.75 8.34
N ASN A 223 5.20 16.82 7.61
CA ASN A 223 3.90 16.95 6.95
C ASN A 223 3.98 16.87 5.42
N GLN A 224 5.15 16.58 4.84
CA GLN A 224 5.31 16.51 3.40
C GLN A 224 4.50 15.35 2.82
N LYS A 225 3.62 15.68 1.84
CA LYS A 225 2.78 14.70 1.13
C LYS A 225 3.56 14.03 0.00
N GLU A 226 3.36 12.73 -0.18
CA GLU A 226 3.78 12.07 -1.42
C GLU A 226 2.86 12.49 -2.59
N LYS A 227 3.27 12.21 -3.83
CA LYS A 227 2.64 12.82 -5.02
C LYS A 227 1.44 12.07 -5.56
N GLU A 228 1.32 10.79 -5.33
CA GLU A 228 0.34 9.93 -5.98
C GLU A 228 -1.01 9.98 -5.25
N THR A 229 -0.99 9.71 -3.96
CA THR A 229 -2.20 9.67 -3.13
C THR A 229 -2.33 10.87 -2.20
N LEU A 230 -1.33 11.78 -2.19
CA LEU A 230 -1.25 12.97 -1.33
C LEU A 230 -1.26 12.65 0.17
N ARG A 231 -0.79 11.46 0.56
CA ARG A 231 -0.71 11.07 1.97
C ARG A 231 0.44 11.75 2.68
N THR A 232 0.17 12.16 3.92
CA THR A 232 1.23 12.58 4.84
C THR A 232 1.85 11.36 5.54
N PRO A 233 3.06 11.51 6.14
CA PRO A 233 3.64 10.47 6.99
C PRO A 233 2.67 10.00 8.09
N LEU A 234 1.92 10.92 8.73
CA LEU A 234 0.96 10.59 9.78
C LEU A 234 -0.20 9.71 9.28
N ILE A 235 -0.72 9.97 8.07
CA ILE A 235 -1.75 9.11 7.46
C ILE A 235 -1.22 7.68 7.27
N VAL A 236 0.00 7.55 6.73
CA VAL A 236 0.59 6.22 6.48
C VAL A 236 0.88 5.50 7.79
N ALA A 237 1.51 6.16 8.77
CA ALA A 237 1.75 5.56 10.09
C ALA A 237 0.44 5.09 10.76
N ALA A 238 -0.64 5.85 10.59
CA ALA A 238 -1.95 5.53 11.13
C ALA A 238 -2.58 4.30 10.45
N MET A 239 -2.45 4.19 9.13
CA MET A 239 -2.95 3.04 8.35
C MET A 239 -2.19 1.75 8.64
N GLU A 240 -0.85 1.85 8.79
CA GLU A 240 0.01 0.70 9.07
C GLU A 240 -0.02 0.28 10.56
N GLY A 241 -0.63 1.09 11.44
CA GLY A 241 -0.74 0.79 12.87
C GLY A 241 0.57 0.97 13.65
N HIS A 242 1.46 1.84 13.17
CA HIS A 242 2.70 2.16 13.85
C HIS A 242 2.46 3.13 15.02
N THR A 243 1.69 2.69 16.04
CA THR A 243 1.25 3.53 17.17
C THR A 243 2.37 4.36 17.81
N PRO A 244 3.57 3.81 18.11
CA PRO A 244 4.68 4.61 18.67
C PRO A 244 5.19 5.69 17.70
N VAL A 245 5.13 5.45 16.39
CA VAL A 245 5.52 6.44 15.37
C VAL A 245 4.45 7.52 15.24
N VAL A 246 3.17 7.16 15.33
CA VAL A 246 2.05 8.13 15.38
C VAL A 246 2.18 9.07 16.58
N GLU A 247 2.44 8.52 17.79
CA GLU A 247 2.69 9.31 18.99
C GLU A 247 3.87 10.28 18.81
N LEU A 248 4.97 9.76 18.25
CA LEU A 248 6.15 10.58 17.94
C LEU A 248 5.81 11.70 16.94
N LEU A 249 5.11 11.39 15.84
CA LEU A 249 4.75 12.39 14.83
C LEU A 249 3.84 13.48 15.41
N LEU A 250 2.86 13.12 16.24
CA LEU A 250 2.01 14.09 16.94
C LEU A 250 2.83 14.99 17.88
N SER A 251 3.81 14.42 18.62
CA SER A 251 4.74 15.19 19.46
C SER A 251 5.61 16.16 18.66
N LEU A 252 5.93 15.80 17.42
CA LEU A 252 6.64 16.64 16.44
C LEU A 252 5.72 17.60 15.69
N LYS A 253 4.46 17.73 16.13
CA LYS A 253 3.43 18.62 15.57
C LYS A 253 3.02 18.27 14.13
N ALA A 254 3.03 16.99 13.79
CA ALA A 254 2.32 16.54 12.61
C ALA A 254 0.83 16.86 12.74
N ASP A 255 0.23 17.37 11.68
CA ASP A 255 -1.15 17.85 11.70
C ASP A 255 -2.14 16.67 11.54
N PRO A 256 -2.94 16.31 12.56
CA PRO A 256 -3.93 15.24 12.47
C PRO A 256 -5.16 15.59 11.63
N SER A 257 -5.29 16.82 11.15
CA SER A 257 -6.38 17.28 10.28
C SER A 257 -6.02 17.25 8.79
N GLU A 258 -4.74 17.05 8.45
CA GLU A 258 -4.32 16.91 7.06
C GLU A 258 -4.95 15.65 6.43
N TYR A 259 -5.34 15.77 5.16
CA TYR A 259 -6.02 14.71 4.42
C TYR A 259 -5.31 14.34 3.12
N ASP A 260 -5.57 13.12 2.67
CA ASP A 260 -5.07 12.59 1.41
C ASP A 260 -5.93 13.00 0.19
N GLY A 261 -5.58 12.51 -1.01
CA GLY A 261 -6.30 12.78 -2.25
C GLY A 261 -7.76 12.31 -2.28
N SER A 262 -8.18 11.47 -1.32
CA SER A 262 -9.57 11.05 -1.15
C SER A 262 -10.32 11.86 -0.08
N GLY A 263 -9.63 12.80 0.56
CA GLY A 263 -10.16 13.56 1.69
C GLY A 263 -10.02 12.83 3.04
N MET A 264 -9.30 11.71 3.10
CA MET A 264 -9.18 10.88 4.29
C MET A 264 -8.12 11.43 5.26
N ILE A 265 -8.49 11.67 6.51
CA ILE A 265 -7.58 12.06 7.60
C ILE A 265 -6.94 10.83 8.27
N PRO A 266 -5.83 10.98 9.04
CA PRO A 266 -5.15 9.86 9.72
C PRO A 266 -6.08 8.96 10.54
N LEU A 267 -7.02 9.55 11.30
CA LEU A 267 -7.97 8.81 12.12
C LEU A 267 -8.88 7.90 11.29
N GLN A 268 -9.38 8.38 10.15
CA GLN A 268 -10.16 7.54 9.22
C GLN A 268 -9.30 6.42 8.64
N GLY A 269 -8.04 6.70 8.31
CA GLY A 269 -7.07 5.70 7.85
C GLY A 269 -6.89 4.58 8.87
N ALA A 270 -6.66 4.92 10.14
CA ALA A 270 -6.53 3.95 11.24
C ALA A 270 -7.81 3.10 11.41
N LEU A 271 -9.00 3.71 11.39
CA LEU A 271 -10.28 3.00 11.54
C LEU A 271 -10.54 2.02 10.39
N ARG A 272 -10.32 2.44 9.13
CA ARG A 272 -10.50 1.60 7.93
C ARG A 272 -9.52 0.43 7.87
N SER A 273 -8.31 0.64 8.40
CA SER A 273 -7.30 -0.42 8.54
C SER A 273 -7.45 -1.23 9.85
N LYS A 274 -8.47 -0.94 10.66
CA LYS A 274 -8.76 -1.59 11.97
C LYS A 274 -7.61 -1.47 12.98
N GLN A 275 -6.84 -0.39 12.90
CA GLN A 275 -5.76 -0.07 13.83
C GLN A 275 -6.34 0.68 15.06
N PHE A 276 -7.01 -0.06 15.93
CA PHE A 276 -7.87 0.53 16.98
C PHE A 276 -7.09 1.29 18.06
N GLU A 277 -5.92 0.78 18.46
CA GLU A 277 -5.03 1.47 19.43
C GLU A 277 -4.56 2.82 18.85
N THR A 278 -4.14 2.81 17.60
CA THR A 278 -3.74 4.03 16.88
C THR A 278 -4.89 5.01 16.73
N ALA A 279 -6.10 4.51 16.43
CA ALA A 279 -7.30 5.37 16.35
C ALA A 279 -7.62 6.02 17.70
N GLU A 280 -7.52 5.28 18.80
CA GLU A 280 -7.70 5.81 20.15
C GLU A 280 -6.68 6.92 20.48
N LEU A 281 -5.41 6.71 20.13
CA LEU A 281 -4.36 7.71 20.29
C LEU A 281 -4.66 8.99 19.49
N LEU A 282 -5.09 8.85 18.23
CA LEU A 282 -5.45 9.98 17.37
C LEU A 282 -6.66 10.77 17.90
N ILE A 283 -7.69 10.10 18.45
CA ILE A 283 -8.84 10.78 19.10
C ILE A 283 -8.37 11.58 20.32
N LYS A 284 -7.49 10.99 21.15
CA LYS A 284 -6.90 11.68 22.30
C LYS A 284 -5.99 12.84 21.86
N GLY A 285 -5.29 12.67 20.75
CA GLY A 285 -4.43 13.68 20.11
C GLY A 285 -5.16 14.82 19.40
N GLY A 286 -6.51 14.86 19.46
CA GLY A 286 -7.29 15.98 18.95
C GLY A 286 -7.65 15.91 17.47
N SER A 287 -7.61 14.73 16.84
CA SER A 287 -8.10 14.56 15.46
C SER A 287 -9.55 15.04 15.30
N PRO A 288 -9.90 15.73 14.20
CA PRO A 288 -11.24 16.26 13.99
C PRO A 288 -12.25 15.13 13.73
N VAL A 289 -13.24 14.97 14.62
CA VAL A 289 -14.23 13.88 14.55
C VAL A 289 -15.37 14.12 13.56
N ASN A 290 -15.59 15.35 13.12
CA ASN A 290 -16.66 15.72 12.17
C ASN A 290 -16.15 15.97 10.75
N HIS A 291 -14.84 15.77 10.50
CA HIS A 291 -14.29 15.84 9.15
C HIS A 291 -14.94 14.79 8.23
N GLN A 292 -15.32 15.21 7.03
CA GLN A 292 -15.87 14.31 6.00
C GLN A 292 -14.89 14.16 4.84
N ASP A 293 -14.65 12.93 4.43
CA ASP A 293 -13.90 12.64 3.21
C ASP A 293 -14.72 12.98 1.95
N HIS A 294 -14.13 12.77 0.76
CA HIS A 294 -14.80 13.05 -0.51
C HIS A 294 -16.03 12.15 -0.79
N ARG A 295 -16.30 11.13 0.03
CA ARG A 295 -17.53 10.33 0.00
C ARG A 295 -18.55 10.79 1.04
N GLY A 296 -18.25 11.89 1.75
CA GLY A 296 -19.07 12.39 2.87
C GLY A 296 -19.02 11.50 4.12
N GLN A 297 -18.09 10.52 4.16
CA GLN A 297 -17.89 9.68 5.34
C GLN A 297 -17.13 10.48 6.40
N ASN A 298 -17.65 10.51 7.63
CA ASN A 298 -16.90 11.01 8.77
C ASN A 298 -16.38 9.86 9.65
N VAL A 299 -15.61 10.22 10.67
CA VAL A 299 -14.98 9.28 11.60
C VAL A 299 -16.01 8.36 12.29
N LEU A 300 -17.21 8.86 12.59
CA LEU A 300 -18.27 8.08 13.22
C LEU A 300 -18.83 7.00 12.29
N HIS A 301 -18.96 7.30 10.98
CA HIS A 301 -19.31 6.28 9.98
C HIS A 301 -18.25 5.17 9.94
N ASP A 302 -16.96 5.54 9.85
CA ASP A 302 -15.86 4.57 9.76
C ASP A 302 -15.75 3.71 11.04
N ALA A 303 -15.89 4.32 12.24
CA ALA A 303 -15.86 3.59 13.51
C ALA A 303 -17.05 2.63 13.66
N THR A 304 -18.22 3.04 13.15
CA THR A 304 -19.43 2.21 13.14
C THR A 304 -19.24 0.99 12.26
N VAL A 305 -18.74 1.16 11.03
CA VAL A 305 -18.45 0.05 10.10
C VAL A 305 -17.36 -0.88 10.67
N ALA A 306 -16.34 -0.31 11.33
CA ALA A 306 -15.29 -1.09 11.98
C ALA A 306 -15.80 -1.94 13.17
N GLY A 307 -17.01 -1.66 13.68
CA GLY A 307 -17.66 -2.44 14.75
C GLY A 307 -17.06 -2.22 16.15
N ASN A 308 -16.28 -1.18 16.37
CA ASN A 308 -15.63 -0.93 17.65
C ASN A 308 -16.46 0.00 18.55
N LEU A 309 -17.21 -0.59 19.49
CA LEU A 309 -18.10 0.14 20.40
C LEU A 309 -17.34 1.17 21.26
N GLY A 310 -16.11 0.85 21.71
CA GLY A 310 -15.30 1.75 22.54
C GLY A 310 -14.92 3.02 21.78
N LEU A 311 -14.49 2.89 20.54
CA LEU A 311 -14.14 4.06 19.70
C LEU A 311 -15.38 4.87 19.32
N VAL A 312 -16.50 4.22 18.98
CA VAL A 312 -17.78 4.94 18.74
C VAL A 312 -18.16 5.76 19.94
N LYS A 313 -18.04 5.22 21.16
CA LYS A 313 -18.31 5.96 22.41
C LYS A 313 -17.39 7.17 22.56
N MET A 314 -16.09 6.99 22.40
CA MET A 314 -15.10 8.09 22.49
C MET A 314 -15.37 9.20 21.47
N ILE A 315 -15.71 8.83 20.23
CA ILE A 315 -16.01 9.78 19.16
C ILE A 315 -17.26 10.58 19.48
N LEU A 316 -18.31 9.95 20.02
CA LEU A 316 -19.54 10.62 20.45
C LEU A 316 -19.30 11.55 21.65
N GLU A 317 -18.43 11.17 22.60
CA GLU A 317 -18.00 12.03 23.72
C GLU A 317 -17.25 13.30 23.24
N LYS A 318 -16.69 13.28 22.03
CA LYS A 318 -16.09 14.44 21.37
C LYS A 318 -17.10 15.24 20.51
N ASN A 319 -18.41 15.07 20.74
CA ASN A 319 -19.50 15.75 20.04
C ASN A 319 -19.54 15.47 18.52
N ALA A 320 -19.26 14.24 18.12
CA ALA A 320 -19.51 13.84 16.73
C ALA A 320 -21.02 13.86 16.43
N ASP A 321 -21.39 14.36 15.24
CA ASP A 321 -22.77 14.37 14.79
C ASP A 321 -23.28 12.96 14.49
N SER A 322 -24.14 12.42 15.38
CA SER A 322 -24.73 11.09 15.26
C SER A 322 -25.71 10.93 14.09
N SER A 323 -26.11 12.04 13.46
CA SER A 323 -27.06 12.08 12.34
C SER A 323 -26.45 12.55 11.03
N SER A 324 -25.13 12.70 10.97
CA SER A 324 -24.40 13.09 9.77
C SER A 324 -24.65 12.10 8.63
N LYS A 325 -24.71 12.61 7.38
CA LYS A 325 -24.98 11.81 6.18
C LYS A 325 -23.76 11.73 5.27
N ASN A 326 -23.48 10.54 4.78
CA ASN A 326 -22.54 10.38 3.68
C ASN A 326 -23.18 10.74 2.32
N GLN A 327 -22.42 10.61 1.21
CA GLN A 327 -22.95 10.91 -0.13
C GLN A 327 -24.10 10.01 -0.57
N ARG A 328 -24.28 8.83 0.04
CA ARG A 328 -25.46 7.97 -0.20
C ARG A 328 -26.66 8.36 0.66
N GLY A 329 -26.50 9.38 1.52
CA GLY A 329 -27.50 9.77 2.50
C GLY A 329 -27.57 8.85 3.71
N GLU A 330 -26.61 7.91 3.83
CA GLU A 330 -26.56 6.95 4.93
C GLU A 330 -26.02 7.64 6.19
N THR A 331 -26.64 7.32 7.34
CA THR A 331 -26.19 7.75 8.66
C THR A 331 -25.43 6.63 9.36
N PRO A 332 -24.65 6.93 10.43
CA PRO A 332 -24.03 5.88 11.25
C PRO A 332 -25.02 4.83 11.75
N LEU A 333 -26.25 5.24 12.10
CA LEU A 333 -27.30 4.29 12.54
C LEU A 333 -27.72 3.33 11.42
N MET A 334 -27.78 3.77 10.17
CA MET A 334 -28.07 2.91 9.01
C MET A 334 -26.96 1.91 8.78
N LEU A 335 -25.68 2.33 8.91
CA LEU A 335 -24.52 1.45 8.78
C LEU A 335 -24.50 0.43 9.93
N ALA A 336 -24.73 0.85 11.19
CA ALA A 336 -24.84 -0.08 12.32
C ALA A 336 -25.94 -1.13 12.09
N ALA A 337 -27.05 -0.70 11.48
CA ALA A 337 -28.19 -1.58 11.17
C ALA A 337 -27.85 -2.59 10.07
N SER A 338 -27.16 -2.17 9.03
CA SER A 338 -26.73 -3.03 7.91
C SER A 338 -25.64 -4.04 8.32
N GLU A 339 -24.67 -3.60 9.15
CA GLU A 339 -23.55 -4.45 9.60
C GLU A 339 -23.90 -5.34 10.81
N GLY A 340 -25.09 -5.18 11.41
CA GLY A 340 -25.52 -6.00 12.53
C GLY A 340 -25.00 -5.59 13.91
N HIS A 341 -24.52 -4.35 14.06
CA HIS A 341 -23.89 -3.87 15.30
C HIS A 341 -24.94 -3.36 16.32
N LEU A 342 -25.55 -4.26 17.07
CA LEU A 342 -26.67 -3.96 17.99
C LEU A 342 -26.28 -2.94 19.08
N GLU A 343 -25.16 -3.16 19.78
CA GLU A 343 -24.73 -2.28 20.88
C GLU A 343 -24.38 -0.88 20.37
N ILE A 344 -23.77 -0.78 19.18
CA ILE A 344 -23.47 0.50 18.53
C ILE A 344 -24.77 1.22 18.13
N ALA A 345 -25.74 0.52 17.57
CA ALA A 345 -27.04 1.11 17.23
C ALA A 345 -27.77 1.63 18.49
N GLN A 346 -27.72 0.87 19.61
CA GLN A 346 -28.27 1.32 20.88
C GLN A 346 -27.56 2.58 21.40
N LEU A 347 -26.22 2.63 21.32
CA LEU A 347 -25.42 3.78 21.73
C LEU A 347 -25.77 5.02 20.86
N LEU A 348 -25.81 4.88 19.53
CA LEU A 348 -26.17 5.95 18.61
C LEU A 348 -27.56 6.50 18.91
N LEU A 349 -28.55 5.65 19.19
CA LEU A 349 -29.91 6.07 19.53
C LEU A 349 -29.95 6.84 20.86
N ARG A 350 -29.17 6.42 21.88
CA ARG A 350 -29.03 7.15 23.15
C ARG A 350 -28.36 8.50 22.96
N SER A 351 -27.48 8.63 21.96
CA SER A 351 -26.80 9.87 21.60
C SER A 351 -27.60 10.75 20.64
N GLY A 352 -28.90 10.47 20.41
CA GLY A 352 -29.81 11.32 19.64
C GLY A 352 -29.90 11.00 18.15
N ALA A 353 -29.30 9.89 17.66
CA ALA A 353 -29.44 9.52 16.26
C ALA A 353 -30.93 9.31 15.87
N SER A 354 -31.36 9.92 14.77
CA SER A 354 -32.71 9.85 14.30
C SER A 354 -33.02 8.58 13.51
N ARG A 355 -34.09 7.87 13.87
CA ARG A 355 -34.61 6.72 13.14
C ARG A 355 -35.33 7.08 11.83
N LEU A 356 -35.70 8.39 11.68
CA LEU A 356 -36.54 8.88 10.60
C LEU A 356 -35.79 9.30 9.34
N ILE A 357 -34.50 9.48 9.45
CA ILE A 357 -33.65 9.88 8.31
C ILE A 357 -33.74 8.81 7.22
N LYS A 358 -33.90 9.28 5.98
CA LYS A 358 -33.88 8.46 4.77
C LYS A 358 -32.56 8.67 4.01
N ASP A 359 -32.03 7.58 3.48
CA ASP A 359 -30.94 7.61 2.51
C ASP A 359 -31.45 8.12 1.14
N ARG A 360 -30.57 8.16 0.11
CA ARG A 360 -30.96 8.61 -1.25
C ARG A 360 -31.95 7.69 -1.94
N PHE A 361 -32.15 6.48 -1.45
CA PHE A 361 -33.11 5.49 -1.96
C PHE A 361 -34.42 5.48 -1.14
N GLY A 362 -34.56 6.43 -0.20
CA GLY A 362 -35.74 6.51 0.68
C GLY A 362 -35.70 5.49 1.82
N ARG A 363 -34.61 4.74 2.05
CA ARG A 363 -34.51 3.71 3.07
C ARG A 363 -34.13 4.30 4.42
N THR A 364 -34.72 3.80 5.48
CA THR A 364 -34.44 4.13 6.87
C THR A 364 -33.50 3.09 7.50
N ALA A 365 -32.97 3.39 8.69
CA ALA A 365 -32.13 2.44 9.44
C ALA A 365 -32.84 1.07 9.68
N TRP A 366 -34.17 1.10 9.89
CA TRP A 366 -34.95 -0.12 10.03
C TRP A 366 -34.92 -0.98 8.75
N MET A 367 -35.04 -0.35 7.57
CA MET A 367 -34.95 -1.06 6.28
C MET A 367 -33.56 -1.63 6.04
N HIS A 368 -32.50 -0.92 6.46
CA HIS A 368 -31.14 -1.47 6.44
C HIS A 368 -30.97 -2.67 7.37
N ALA A 369 -31.61 -2.68 8.55
CA ALA A 369 -31.61 -3.85 9.44
C ALA A 369 -32.32 -5.08 8.81
N ILE A 370 -33.38 -4.87 8.04
CA ILE A 370 -34.03 -5.92 7.26
C ILE A 370 -33.09 -6.46 6.19
N ASP A 371 -32.50 -5.60 5.38
CA ASP A 371 -31.56 -6.02 4.32
C ASP A 371 -30.33 -6.75 4.91
N GLY A 372 -29.87 -6.38 6.13
CA GLY A 372 -28.81 -7.07 6.89
C GLY A 372 -29.24 -8.35 7.62
N GLY A 373 -30.55 -8.66 7.65
CA GLY A 373 -31.08 -9.90 8.27
C GLY A 373 -30.98 -9.95 9.80
N ASN A 374 -30.76 -8.83 10.48
CA ASN A 374 -30.55 -8.80 11.94
C ASN A 374 -31.86 -8.53 12.70
N VAL A 375 -32.47 -9.60 13.23
CA VAL A 375 -33.76 -9.57 13.91
C VAL A 375 -33.77 -8.66 15.15
N GLU A 376 -32.74 -8.66 15.97
CA GLU A 376 -32.67 -7.84 17.17
C GLU A 376 -32.59 -6.34 16.82
N LEU A 377 -31.90 -5.96 15.76
CA LEU A 377 -31.92 -4.60 15.23
C LEU A 377 -33.27 -4.24 14.63
N VAL A 378 -33.93 -5.17 13.94
CA VAL A 378 -35.29 -4.96 13.46
C VAL A 378 -36.22 -4.67 14.62
N LYS A 379 -36.18 -5.45 15.75
CA LYS A 379 -36.95 -5.19 16.96
C LYS A 379 -36.63 -3.83 17.59
N LEU A 380 -35.36 -3.50 17.71
CA LEU A 380 -34.89 -2.24 18.30
C LEU A 380 -35.41 -1.02 17.53
N LEU A 381 -35.33 -1.08 16.19
CA LEU A 381 -35.69 0.01 15.29
C LEU A 381 -37.18 0.01 14.89
N ALA A 382 -37.91 -1.04 15.20
CA ALA A 382 -39.32 -1.17 14.91
C ALA A 382 -40.18 -0.14 15.66
N LYS A 383 -39.82 0.15 16.93
CA LYS A 383 -40.55 1.10 17.77
C LYS A 383 -40.33 2.54 17.33
N GLY A 384 -41.41 3.24 17.03
CA GLY A 384 -41.37 4.63 16.59
C GLY A 384 -41.02 4.83 15.10
N GLY A 385 -41.16 6.00 14.60
CA GLY A 385 -40.86 6.39 13.21
C GLY A 385 -42.03 6.14 12.24
N TYR A 386 -41.76 5.46 11.14
CA TYR A 386 -42.75 5.20 10.08
C TYR A 386 -43.92 4.32 10.54
N PRO A 387 -45.10 4.48 9.89
CA PRO A 387 -46.21 3.61 10.15
C PRO A 387 -45.84 2.14 10.08
N ALA A 388 -46.35 1.36 11.04
CA ALA A 388 -46.05 -0.09 11.08
C ALA A 388 -46.44 -0.83 9.80
N SER A 389 -47.49 -0.32 9.12
CA SER A 389 -48.01 -0.84 7.87
C SER A 389 -47.03 -0.70 6.69
N GLU A 390 -46.34 0.43 6.55
CA GLU A 390 -45.33 0.61 5.50
C GLU A 390 -44.14 -0.32 5.74
N LYS A 391 -43.75 -0.50 7.02
CA LYS A 391 -42.70 -1.45 7.42
C LYS A 391 -43.10 -2.90 7.12
N LEU A 392 -44.40 -3.26 7.35
CA LEU A 392 -44.92 -4.59 7.04
C LEU A 392 -44.81 -4.91 5.55
N ILE A 393 -45.26 -3.98 4.68
CA ILE A 393 -45.14 -4.12 3.22
C ILE A 393 -43.68 -4.31 2.79
N PHE A 394 -42.78 -3.50 3.32
CA PHE A 394 -41.36 -3.60 3.00
C PHE A 394 -40.77 -4.96 3.42
N ALA A 395 -41.01 -5.41 4.67
CA ALA A 395 -40.54 -6.70 5.18
C ALA A 395 -41.09 -7.87 4.35
N ALA A 396 -42.35 -7.80 3.99
CA ALA A 396 -43.01 -8.84 3.14
C ALA A 396 -42.41 -8.87 1.73
N SER A 397 -42.12 -7.73 1.14
CA SER A 397 -41.50 -7.64 -0.18
C SER A 397 -40.10 -8.25 -0.23
N ARG A 398 -39.39 -8.30 0.91
CA ARG A 398 -38.04 -8.89 1.06
C ARG A 398 -38.04 -10.33 1.58
N GLY A 399 -39.22 -10.88 1.96
CA GLY A 399 -39.34 -12.25 2.47
C GLY A 399 -38.85 -12.43 3.91
N HIS A 400 -38.62 -11.32 4.67
CA HIS A 400 -38.19 -11.38 6.06
C HIS A 400 -39.36 -11.73 6.98
N THR A 401 -39.72 -13.01 7.07
CA THR A 401 -40.87 -13.52 7.80
C THR A 401 -40.91 -13.10 9.28
N GLU A 402 -39.78 -13.14 9.97
CA GLU A 402 -39.68 -12.70 11.36
C GLU A 402 -39.96 -11.20 11.53
N ALA A 403 -39.51 -10.36 10.60
CA ALA A 403 -39.81 -8.95 10.62
C ALA A 403 -41.29 -8.66 10.36
N VAL A 404 -41.92 -9.45 9.47
CA VAL A 404 -43.40 -9.43 9.25
C VAL A 404 -44.12 -9.74 10.54
N GLU A 405 -43.71 -10.80 11.26
CA GLU A 405 -44.29 -11.17 12.54
C GLU A 405 -44.15 -10.06 13.60
N ILE A 406 -42.96 -9.44 13.68
CA ILE A 406 -42.72 -8.31 14.57
C ILE A 406 -43.68 -7.15 14.25
N MET A 407 -43.91 -6.83 12.96
CA MET A 407 -44.81 -5.75 12.57
C MET A 407 -46.26 -6.07 12.91
N LEU A 408 -46.71 -7.32 12.69
CA LEU A 408 -48.06 -7.77 13.07
C LEU A 408 -48.27 -7.68 14.59
N ASN A 409 -47.24 -8.09 15.38
CA ASN A 409 -47.29 -7.96 16.85
C ASN A 409 -47.27 -6.51 17.36
N LEU A 410 -46.84 -5.57 16.53
CA LEU A 410 -46.95 -4.12 16.75
C LEU A 410 -48.20 -3.51 16.18
N ASN A 411 -49.23 -4.34 15.92
CA ASN A 411 -50.53 -3.96 15.39
C ASN A 411 -50.46 -3.26 14.02
N ALA A 412 -49.51 -3.65 13.16
CA ALA A 412 -49.54 -3.24 11.75
C ALA A 412 -50.82 -3.82 11.11
N ASP A 413 -51.55 -2.99 10.40
CA ASP A 413 -52.72 -3.47 9.63
C ASP A 413 -52.23 -4.31 8.41
N PRO A 414 -52.52 -5.60 8.37
CA PRO A 414 -52.04 -6.49 7.32
C PRO A 414 -52.63 -6.16 5.93
N ASP A 415 -53.81 -5.53 5.83
CA ASP A 415 -54.42 -5.11 4.54
C ASP A 415 -54.05 -3.70 4.11
N SER A 416 -53.16 -3.00 4.85
CA SER A 416 -52.61 -1.70 4.42
C SER A 416 -51.99 -1.81 3.03
N ARG A 417 -52.20 -0.76 2.23
CA ARG A 417 -51.86 -0.74 0.80
C ARG A 417 -50.87 0.39 0.47
N ASP A 418 -49.93 0.08 -0.43
CA ASP A 418 -49.00 1.06 -0.99
C ASP A 418 -49.69 1.91 -2.11
N GLU A 419 -48.88 2.77 -2.75
CA GLU A 419 -49.34 3.59 -3.89
C GLU A 419 -49.87 2.80 -5.09
N ARG A 420 -49.44 1.53 -5.22
CA ARG A 420 -49.95 0.55 -6.23
C ARG A 420 -51.21 -0.19 -5.78
N GLN A 421 -51.76 0.22 -4.61
CA GLN A 421 -52.84 -0.52 -3.97
C GLN A 421 -52.51 -2.00 -3.66
N TRP A 422 -51.20 -2.29 -3.44
CA TRP A 422 -50.71 -3.61 -3.08
C TRP A 422 -50.48 -3.71 -1.57
N ASN A 423 -50.98 -4.80 -0.98
CA ASN A 423 -50.72 -5.11 0.43
C ASN A 423 -49.49 -6.03 0.57
N ALA A 424 -49.12 -6.37 1.82
CA ALA A 424 -48.00 -7.21 2.15
C ALA A 424 -48.07 -8.60 1.49
N LEU A 425 -49.28 -9.21 1.41
CA LEU A 425 -49.49 -10.51 0.78
C LEU A 425 -49.15 -10.49 -0.73
N MET A 426 -49.57 -9.42 -1.42
CA MET A 426 -49.31 -9.26 -2.87
C MET A 426 -47.81 -9.15 -3.15
N TRP A 427 -47.06 -8.39 -2.35
CA TRP A 427 -45.63 -8.28 -2.51
C TRP A 427 -44.88 -9.56 -2.20
N ALA A 428 -45.25 -10.28 -1.12
CA ALA A 428 -44.68 -11.57 -0.78
C ALA A 428 -44.93 -12.62 -1.87
N ALA A 429 -46.15 -12.65 -2.40
CA ALA A 429 -46.53 -13.55 -3.48
C ALA A 429 -45.76 -13.29 -4.78
N LYS A 430 -45.68 -12.01 -5.21
CA LYS A 430 -44.93 -11.59 -6.39
C LYS A 430 -43.47 -12.02 -6.35
N ASN A 431 -42.83 -11.92 -5.18
CA ASN A 431 -41.40 -12.19 -5.01
C ASN A 431 -41.11 -13.63 -4.56
N GLY A 432 -42.14 -14.53 -4.54
CA GLY A 432 -42.00 -15.97 -4.26
C GLY A 432 -41.70 -16.31 -2.79
N HIS A 433 -42.02 -15.44 -1.85
CA HIS A 433 -41.69 -15.60 -0.42
C HIS A 433 -42.72 -16.49 0.31
N THR A 434 -42.71 -17.80 0.06
CA THR A 434 -43.71 -18.77 0.52
C THR A 434 -43.96 -18.73 2.03
N ALA A 435 -42.90 -18.71 2.87
CA ALA A 435 -43.05 -18.66 4.32
C ALA A 435 -43.81 -17.39 4.79
N THR A 436 -43.46 -16.22 4.19
CA THR A 436 -44.14 -14.94 4.45
C THR A 436 -45.58 -14.95 4.00
N VAL A 437 -45.87 -15.53 2.82
CA VAL A 437 -47.26 -15.72 2.33
C VAL A 437 -48.08 -16.55 3.32
N GLN A 438 -47.52 -17.70 3.78
CA GLN A 438 -48.20 -18.56 4.76
C GLN A 438 -48.49 -17.85 6.08
N LEU A 439 -47.54 -17.02 6.56
CA LEU A 439 -47.74 -16.24 7.78
C LEU A 439 -48.84 -15.20 7.60
N LEU A 440 -48.82 -14.44 6.51
CA LEU A 440 -49.81 -13.40 6.21
C LEU A 440 -51.23 -13.96 6.02
N LEU A 441 -51.39 -15.13 5.40
CA LEU A 441 -52.69 -15.80 5.26
C LEU A 441 -53.31 -16.16 6.61
N LYS A 442 -52.50 -16.43 7.66
CA LYS A 442 -53.01 -16.71 9.01
C LYS A 442 -53.67 -15.51 9.67
N THR A 443 -53.43 -14.27 9.15
CA THR A 443 -54.08 -13.05 9.65
C THR A 443 -55.48 -12.84 9.16
N GLY A 444 -56.01 -13.71 8.29
CA GLY A 444 -57.33 -13.60 7.74
C GLY A 444 -57.42 -12.69 6.52
N LEU A 445 -56.28 -12.35 5.88
CA LEU A 445 -56.31 -11.59 4.63
C LEU A 445 -57.04 -12.35 3.50
N ASP A 446 -57.78 -11.61 2.71
CA ASP A 446 -58.46 -12.15 1.52
C ASP A 446 -57.40 -12.51 0.44
N ILE A 447 -57.29 -13.81 0.17
CA ILE A 447 -56.37 -14.35 -0.85
C ILE A 447 -56.68 -13.83 -2.27
N ASN A 448 -57.90 -13.36 -2.51
CA ASN A 448 -58.35 -12.78 -3.76
C ASN A 448 -58.41 -11.25 -3.77
N SER A 449 -57.80 -10.61 -2.72
CA SER A 449 -57.76 -9.16 -2.67
C SER A 449 -57.12 -8.58 -3.94
N MET A 450 -57.71 -7.50 -4.48
CA MET A 450 -57.27 -6.89 -5.74
C MET A 450 -56.48 -5.63 -5.49
N GLY A 451 -55.31 -5.51 -6.14
CA GLY A 451 -54.53 -4.30 -6.23
C GLY A 451 -54.86 -3.46 -7.47
N SER A 452 -54.01 -2.53 -7.81
CA SER A 452 -54.13 -1.74 -9.04
C SER A 452 -54.13 -2.69 -10.25
N LYS A 453 -54.96 -2.37 -11.28
CA LYS A 453 -55.19 -3.18 -12.49
C LYS A 453 -55.80 -4.54 -12.20
N ASN A 454 -56.52 -4.71 -11.08
CA ASN A 454 -57.17 -5.92 -10.63
C ASN A 454 -56.24 -7.15 -10.48
N TRP A 455 -54.96 -6.93 -10.21
CA TRP A 455 -54.00 -8.01 -9.93
C TRP A 455 -54.28 -8.60 -8.56
N THR A 456 -54.41 -9.95 -8.52
CA THR A 456 -54.50 -10.72 -7.27
C THR A 456 -53.15 -11.28 -6.86
N PRO A 457 -52.93 -11.67 -5.57
CA PRO A 457 -51.70 -12.32 -5.14
C PRO A 457 -51.27 -13.52 -6.02
N LEU A 458 -52.24 -14.34 -6.46
CA LEU A 458 -52.01 -15.51 -7.32
C LEU A 458 -51.50 -15.10 -8.72
N MET A 459 -52.11 -14.07 -9.32
CA MET A 459 -51.64 -13.53 -10.61
C MET A 459 -50.22 -12.96 -10.52
N LEU A 460 -49.91 -12.29 -9.40
CA LEU A 460 -48.57 -11.75 -9.16
C LEU A 460 -47.53 -12.85 -8.94
N ALA A 461 -47.88 -13.93 -8.24
CA ALA A 461 -47.01 -15.10 -8.08
C ALA A 461 -46.74 -15.79 -9.43
N ALA A 462 -47.78 -15.98 -10.26
CA ALA A 462 -47.63 -16.59 -11.60
C ALA A 462 -46.81 -15.73 -12.57
N GLY A 463 -46.84 -14.41 -12.42
CA GLY A 463 -46.06 -13.46 -13.26
C GLY A 463 -44.63 -13.21 -12.78
N GLY A 464 -44.28 -13.67 -11.57
CA GLY A 464 -42.95 -13.51 -10.99
C GLY A 464 -41.98 -14.64 -11.25
N GLY A 465 -42.47 -15.74 -11.87
CA GLY A 465 -41.72 -16.94 -12.19
C GLY A 465 -42.12 -18.09 -11.35
#